data_fd49ab5f721070eebcdd8fbfe36122d8
#
_entry.id   fd49ab5f721070eebcdd8fbfe36122d8
#
_cell.length_a   1.000
_cell.length_b   1.000
_cell.length_c   1.000
_cell.angle_alpha   90.00
_cell.angle_beta   90.00
_cell.angle_gamma   90.00
#
_symmetry.space_group_name_H-M   'P 1'
#
loop_
_entity.id
_entity.type
_entity.pdbx_description
1 polymer ?
#
loop_
_entity_poly.entity_id
_entity_poly.type
_entity_poly.pdbx_seq_one_letter_code
_entity_poly.pdbx_strand_id
1 'polypeptide(L)' 'MITLKNWDKQQPEVVYFVQTDYQGDEFMKKFVRSKMSKEQWDKIVARYSDCEIYKVITENHGGELHRWFYFKEGE' A
#
# COMPACT_ATOMS: atom_id res chain seq x y z
N MET A 1 -1.06 13.65 9.09
CA MET A 1 -0.33 12.47 8.63
C MET A 1 -1.30 11.45 8.04
N ILE A 2 -1.02 11.00 6.82
CA ILE A 2 -1.86 10.03 6.14
C ILE A 2 -1.25 8.65 6.33
N THR A 3 -2.05 7.71 6.79
CA THR A 3 -1.61 6.33 7.02
C THR A 3 -2.59 5.37 6.36
N LEU A 4 -2.20 4.09 6.28
CA LEU A 4 -3.06 3.07 5.69
C LEU A 4 -4.43 2.97 6.36
N LYS A 5 -4.51 3.22 7.64
CA LYS A 5 -5.79 3.18 8.36
C LYS A 5 -6.81 4.14 7.76
N ASN A 6 -6.35 5.27 7.25
CA ASN A 6 -7.23 6.29 6.67
C ASN A 6 -7.71 5.91 5.27
N TRP A 7 -7.04 4.96 4.63
CA TRP A 7 -7.33 4.55 3.27
C TRP A 7 -8.04 3.21 3.16
N ASP A 8 -8.26 2.53 4.27
CA ASP A 8 -8.80 1.17 4.28
C ASP A 8 -10.30 1.11 3.95
N LYS A 9 -10.94 2.24 3.72
CA LYS A 9 -12.37 2.28 3.41
C LYS A 9 -12.69 1.84 1.99
N GLN A 10 -11.74 1.97 1.08
CA GLN A 10 -11.87 1.48 -0.28
C GLN A 10 -10.97 0.28 -0.43
N GLN A 11 -11.50 -0.82 -0.91
CA GLN A 11 -10.76 -2.06 -1.00
C GLN A 11 -10.37 -2.32 -2.46
N PRO A 12 -9.23 -1.76 -2.92
CA PRO A 12 -8.78 -2.03 -4.28
C PRO A 12 -8.41 -3.50 -4.44
N GLU A 13 -8.54 -3.98 -5.67
CA GLU A 13 -8.22 -5.37 -6.00
C GLU A 13 -6.73 -5.65 -5.85
N VAL A 14 -5.91 -4.70 -6.25
CA VAL A 14 -4.46 -4.82 -6.21
C VAL A 14 -3.88 -3.60 -5.51
N VAL A 15 -2.98 -3.87 -4.58
CA VAL A 15 -2.32 -2.81 -3.80
C VAL A 15 -0.82 -2.94 -4.00
N TYR A 16 -0.18 -1.81 -4.23
CA TYR A 16 1.28 -1.74 -4.36
C TYR A 16 1.83 -0.86 -3.25
N PHE A 17 2.84 -1.35 -2.55
CA PHE A 17 3.56 -0.58 -1.55
C PHE A 17 4.91 -0.21 -2.14
N VAL A 18 5.16 1.08 -2.31
CA VAL A 18 6.43 1.59 -2.82
C VAL A 18 7.17 2.26 -1.67
N GLN A 19 8.39 1.83 -1.45
CA GLN A 19 9.26 2.38 -0.42
C GLN A 19 10.58 2.79 -1.05
N THR A 20 11.14 3.88 -0.55
CA THR A 20 12.44 4.37 -0.97
C THR A 20 13.39 4.22 0.22
N ASP A 21 14.54 3.60 0.01
CA ASP A 21 15.53 3.49 1.08
C ASP A 21 16.36 4.77 1.20
N TYR A 22 17.29 4.78 2.16
CA TYR A 22 18.11 5.96 2.41
C TYR A 22 19.10 6.27 1.27
N GLN A 23 19.28 5.32 0.34
CA GLN A 23 20.12 5.51 -0.84
C GLN A 23 19.33 5.99 -2.06
N GLY A 24 18.01 6.10 -1.93
CA GLY A 24 17.16 6.51 -3.01
C GLY A 24 16.65 5.37 -3.88
N ASP A 25 16.96 4.13 -3.54
CA ASP A 25 16.47 2.97 -4.27
C ASP A 25 15.02 2.68 -3.92
N GLU A 26 14.20 2.46 -4.93
CA GLU A 26 12.79 2.14 -4.72
C GLU A 26 12.57 0.65 -4.69
N PHE A 27 11.76 0.22 -3.74
CA PHE A 27 11.28 -1.15 -3.62
C PHE A 27 9.77 -1.17 -3.74
N MET A 28 9.24 -2.06 -4.56
CA MET A 28 7.81 -2.20 -4.72
C MET A 28 7.37 -3.60 -4.32
N LYS A 29 6.30 -3.69 -3.53
CA LYS A 29 5.65 -4.95 -3.19
C LYS A 29 4.23 -4.92 -3.72
N LYS A 30 3.85 -5.97 -4.42
CA LYS A 30 2.50 -6.10 -4.98
C LYS A 30 1.68 -7.08 -4.14
N PHE A 31 0.48 -6.68 -3.80
CA PHE A 31 -0.47 -7.52 -3.06
C PHE A 31 -1.76 -7.64 -3.84
N VAL A 32 -2.20 -8.87 -4.09
CA VAL A 32 -3.47 -9.14 -4.77
C VAL A 32 -4.46 -9.58 -3.69
N ARG A 33 -5.47 -8.75 -3.43
CA ARG A 33 -6.41 -8.96 -2.32
C ARG A 33 -7.17 -10.29 -2.43
N SER A 34 -7.53 -10.69 -3.63
CA SER A 34 -8.26 -11.94 -3.86
C SER A 34 -7.45 -13.19 -3.55
N LYS A 35 -6.13 -13.07 -3.51
CA LYS A 35 -5.23 -14.19 -3.22
C LYS A 35 -4.75 -14.20 -1.78
N MET A 36 -5.28 -13.29 -0.95
CA MET A 36 -4.87 -13.15 0.44
C MET A 36 -6.05 -13.33 1.36
N SER A 37 -5.81 -13.93 2.52
CA SER A 37 -6.83 -13.96 3.56
C SER A 37 -6.90 -12.59 4.24
N LYS A 38 -8.02 -12.32 4.88
CA LYS A 38 -8.17 -11.09 5.66
C LYS A 38 -7.09 -11.00 6.74
N GLU A 39 -6.75 -12.11 7.34
CA GLU A 39 -5.75 -12.17 8.39
C GLU A 39 -4.37 -11.78 7.88
N GLN A 40 -4.01 -12.25 6.69
CA GLN A 40 -2.74 -11.87 6.07
C GLN A 40 -2.71 -10.38 5.76
N TRP A 41 -3.80 -9.85 5.22
CA TRP A 41 -3.89 -8.42 4.91
C TRP A 41 -3.81 -7.58 6.18
N ASP A 42 -4.50 -7.98 7.25
CA ASP A 42 -4.46 -7.26 8.52
C ASP A 42 -3.06 -7.20 9.10
N LYS A 43 -2.27 -8.27 8.95
CA LYS A 43 -0.88 -8.28 9.39
C LYS A 43 -0.03 -7.29 8.60
N ILE A 44 -0.27 -7.21 7.29
CA ILE A 44 0.45 -6.25 6.44
C ILE A 44 0.09 -4.82 6.83
N VAL A 45 -1.19 -4.54 7.01
CA VAL A 45 -1.65 -3.21 7.41
C VAL A 45 -1.05 -2.82 8.76
N ALA A 46 -1.02 -3.74 9.70
CA ALA A 46 -0.44 -3.48 11.03
C ALA A 46 1.05 -3.14 10.93
N ARG A 47 1.76 -3.83 10.03
CA ARG A 47 3.20 -3.62 9.84
C ARG A 47 3.52 -2.23 9.30
N TYR A 48 2.64 -1.70 8.45
CA TYR A 48 2.85 -0.40 7.81
C TYR A 48 1.95 0.69 8.39
N SER A 49 1.26 0.43 9.49
CA SER A 49 0.27 1.36 10.05
C SER A 49 0.87 2.68 10.50
N ASP A 50 2.13 2.68 10.93
CA ASP A 50 2.81 3.88 11.41
C ASP A 50 3.61 4.59 10.33
N CYS A 51 3.64 4.02 9.12
CA CYS A 51 4.39 4.63 8.01
C CYS A 51 3.58 5.76 7.39
N GLU A 52 4.22 6.91 7.21
CA GLU A 52 3.57 8.03 6.56
C GLU A 52 3.51 7.81 5.05
N ILE A 53 2.34 8.07 4.48
CA ILE A 53 2.13 8.00 3.04
C ILE A 53 2.23 9.41 2.49
N TYR A 54 3.11 9.63 1.52
CA TYR A 54 3.27 10.94 0.92
C TYR A 54 2.60 11.07 -0.45
N LYS A 55 2.23 9.94 -1.06
CA LYS A 55 1.63 9.95 -2.39
C LYS A 55 0.76 8.71 -2.56
N VAL A 56 -0.40 8.88 -3.19
CA VAL A 56 -1.30 7.77 -3.53
C VAL A 56 -1.71 7.92 -4.99
N ILE A 57 -1.56 6.85 -5.75
CA ILE A 57 -2.01 6.78 -7.13
C ILE A 57 -3.05 5.69 -7.23
N THR A 58 -4.18 5.98 -7.86
CA THR A 58 -5.22 5.00 -8.09
C THR A 58 -5.51 4.94 -9.59
N GLU A 59 -5.52 3.73 -10.13
CA GLU A 59 -5.85 3.49 -11.53
C GLU A 59 -6.92 2.41 -11.65
N ASN A 60 -7.75 2.54 -12.68
CA ASN A 60 -8.76 1.54 -13.00
C ASN A 60 -8.29 0.78 -14.23
N HIS A 61 -8.07 -0.52 -14.07
CA HIS A 61 -7.62 -1.40 -15.13
C HIS A 61 -8.75 -2.36 -15.50
N GLY A 62 -9.64 -1.92 -16.39
CA GLY A 62 -10.74 -2.76 -16.86
C GLY A 62 -11.72 -3.16 -15.76
N GLY A 63 -12.02 -2.24 -14.85
CA GLY A 63 -12.91 -2.48 -13.73
C GLY A 63 -12.21 -2.93 -12.46
N GLU A 64 -10.92 -3.20 -12.52
CA GLU A 64 -10.12 -3.61 -11.38
C GLU A 64 -9.34 -2.42 -10.87
N LEU A 65 -9.49 -2.08 -9.60
CA LEU A 65 -8.79 -0.95 -8.99
C LEU A 65 -7.39 -1.37 -8.55
N HIS A 66 -6.41 -0.61 -9.00
CA HIS A 66 -5.02 -0.75 -8.60
C HIS A 66 -4.62 0.51 -7.86
N ARG A 67 -4.02 0.36 -6.69
CA ARG A 67 -3.62 1.52 -5.88
C ARG A 67 -2.18 1.38 -5.44
N TRP A 68 -1.41 2.45 -5.67
CA TRP A 68 -0.02 2.55 -5.25
C TRP A 68 0.06 3.47 -4.04
N PHE A 69 0.60 2.95 -2.94
CA PHE A 69 0.90 3.75 -1.75
C PHE A 69 2.39 3.98 -1.69
N TYR A 70 2.78 5.25 -1.70
CA TYR A 70 4.19 5.65 -1.61
C TYR A 70 4.48 6.06 -0.18
N PHE A 71 5.26 5.26 0.51
CA PHE A 71 5.61 5.51 1.91
C PHE A 71 6.87 6.34 1.99
N LYS A 72 6.89 7.26 2.95
CA LYS A 72 8.11 7.96 3.27
C LYS A 72 9.13 6.97 3.77
N GLU A 73 10.41 7.33 3.58
CA GLU A 73 11.51 6.56 4.09
C GLU A 73 11.34 6.34 5.58
N GLY A 74 11.29 5.07 5.99
CA GLY A 74 11.20 4.72 7.40
C GLY A 74 12.56 4.82 8.05
N GLU A 75 12.58 5.30 9.23
CA GLU A 75 13.81 5.31 10.02
C GLU A 75 13.97 4.04 10.81
#